data_117342548950688f7d53a0eb22d266eb
#
_entry.id   117342548950688f7d53a0eb22d266eb
#
_cell.length_a   1.000
_cell.length_b   1.000
_cell.length_c   1.000
_cell.angle_alpha   90.00
_cell.angle_beta   90.00
_cell.angle_gamma   90.00
#
_symmetry.space_group_name_H-M   'P 1'
#
loop_
_entity.id
_entity.type
_entity.pdbx_description
1 polymer ?
#
loop_
_entity_poly.entity_id
_entity_poly.type
_entity_poly.pdbx_seq_one_letter_code
_entity_poly.pdbx_strand_id
1 'polypeptide(L)'
;MDIKNLLISKAKEIGVKVSPAQAEQFQIYLDLLLERNTVMNLTAITDPEEAVIKHFVDSLTLLKALEIKKNAKVIDVGTGAGFPGIPLKIMRPDIELTLLDSLNKRLVFLREVCDAIGIETETIHKRAEEAGKDTKLRESFDVATA
;
A
#
# COMPACT_ATOMS: atom_id res chain seq x y z
N MET A 1 -14.43 -10.86 -15.30
CA MET A 1 -14.82 -9.54 -14.76
C MET A 1 -13.62 -8.59 -14.80
N ASP A 2 -13.85 -7.37 -15.18
CA ASP A 2 -12.82 -6.34 -15.15
C ASP A 2 -12.38 -6.08 -13.70
N ILE A 3 -11.07 -6.05 -13.49
CA ILE A 3 -10.46 -5.90 -12.16
C ILE A 3 -10.90 -4.58 -11.50
N LYS A 4 -10.97 -3.49 -12.28
CA LYS A 4 -11.42 -2.20 -11.74
C LYS A 4 -12.86 -2.26 -11.25
N ASN A 5 -13.72 -2.90 -12.00
CA ASN A 5 -15.13 -3.06 -11.61
C ASN A 5 -15.26 -3.98 -10.39
N LEU A 6 -14.48 -5.05 -10.34
CA LEU A 6 -14.46 -5.94 -9.19
C LEU A 6 -14.04 -5.20 -7.92
N LEU A 7 -12.97 -4.42 -8.01
CA LEU A 7 -12.47 -3.63 -6.88
C LEU A 7 -13.53 -2.63 -6.39
N ILE A 8 -14.12 -1.88 -7.31
CA ILE A 8 -15.14 -0.88 -6.97
C ILE A 8 -16.33 -1.57 -6.26
N SER A 9 -16.79 -2.69 -6.81
CA SER A 9 -17.92 -3.45 -6.25
C SER A 9 -17.62 -3.99 -4.86
N LYS A 10 -16.46 -4.64 -4.70
CA LYS A 10 -16.07 -5.24 -3.41
C LYS A 10 -15.79 -4.18 -2.35
N ALA A 11 -15.18 -3.08 -2.72
CA ALA A 11 -14.95 -1.96 -1.81
C ALA A 11 -16.27 -1.36 -1.34
N LYS A 12 -17.24 -1.24 -2.23
CA LYS A 12 -18.57 -0.75 -1.90
C LYS A 12 -19.26 -1.63 -0.84
N GLU A 13 -19.07 -2.95 -0.92
CA GLU A 13 -19.64 -3.89 0.07
C GLU A 13 -19.14 -3.58 1.48
N ILE A 14 -17.94 -3.08 1.64
CA ILE A 14 -17.38 -2.70 2.94
C ILE A 14 -17.53 -1.22 3.24
N GLY A 15 -18.29 -0.49 2.43
CA GLY A 15 -18.55 0.93 2.65
C GLY A 15 -17.45 1.87 2.21
N VAL A 16 -16.58 1.44 1.30
CA VAL A 16 -15.49 2.26 0.75
C VAL A 16 -15.79 2.59 -0.71
N LYS A 17 -15.78 3.88 -1.04
CA LYS A 17 -16.02 4.35 -2.39
C LYS A 17 -14.70 4.55 -3.12
N VAL A 18 -14.45 3.71 -4.13
CA VAL A 18 -13.27 3.82 -4.99
C VAL A 18 -13.70 4.54 -6.27
N SER A 19 -13.07 5.68 -6.57
CA SER A 19 -13.34 6.42 -7.79
C SER A 19 -12.73 5.72 -9.02
N PRO A 20 -13.19 6.05 -10.25
CA PRO A 20 -12.54 5.52 -11.47
C PRO A 20 -11.04 5.83 -11.54
N ALA A 21 -10.62 7.03 -11.13
CA ALA A 21 -9.20 7.40 -11.11
C ALA A 21 -8.41 6.56 -10.14
N GLN A 22 -8.95 6.31 -8.95
CA GLN A 22 -8.31 5.45 -7.96
C GLN A 22 -8.27 3.99 -8.44
N ALA A 23 -9.34 3.52 -9.06
CA ALA A 23 -9.37 2.16 -9.63
C ALA A 23 -8.28 1.99 -10.69
N GLU A 24 -8.02 3.02 -11.50
CA GLU A 24 -6.92 2.99 -12.48
C GLU A 24 -5.56 2.91 -11.78
N GLN A 25 -5.35 3.64 -10.71
CA GLN A 25 -4.11 3.53 -9.92
C GLN A 25 -3.92 2.11 -9.40
N PHE A 26 -4.98 1.48 -8.89
CA PHE A 26 -4.91 0.09 -8.44
C PHE A 26 -4.62 -0.89 -9.57
N GLN A 27 -5.18 -0.63 -10.77
CA GLN A 27 -4.91 -1.49 -11.93
C GLN A 27 -3.43 -1.44 -12.33
N ILE A 28 -2.84 -0.24 -12.39
CA ILE A 28 -1.42 -0.06 -12.70
C ILE A 28 -0.55 -0.76 -11.65
N TYR A 29 -0.90 -0.59 -10.38
CA TYR A 29 -0.21 -1.22 -9.27
C TYR A 29 -0.25 -2.75 -9.39
N LEU A 30 -1.43 -3.30 -9.67
CA LEU A 30 -1.60 -4.75 -9.84
C LEU A 30 -0.76 -5.28 -10.99
N ASP A 31 -0.78 -4.58 -12.15
CA ASP A 31 -0.03 -5.00 -13.33
C ASP A 31 1.48 -5.06 -13.02
N LEU A 32 2.02 -4.06 -12.35
CA LEU A 32 3.42 -4.03 -11.94
C LEU A 32 3.73 -5.12 -10.92
N LEU A 33 2.84 -5.33 -9.96
CA LEU A 33 2.99 -6.36 -8.94
C LEU A 33 3.10 -7.75 -9.56
N LEU A 34 2.18 -8.08 -10.45
CA LEU A 34 2.16 -9.39 -11.11
C LEU A 34 3.39 -9.59 -12.02
N GLU A 35 3.78 -8.54 -12.74
CA GLU A 35 4.97 -8.58 -13.59
C GLU A 35 6.24 -8.81 -12.78
N ARG A 36 6.47 -8.02 -11.73
CA ARG A 36 7.68 -8.12 -10.91
C ARG A 36 7.68 -9.36 -10.03
N ASN A 37 6.50 -9.87 -9.68
CA ASN A 37 6.39 -11.05 -8.84
C ASN A 37 7.03 -12.29 -9.48
N THR A 38 7.13 -12.34 -10.79
CA THR A 38 7.77 -13.47 -11.52
C THR A 38 9.26 -13.58 -11.19
N VAL A 39 9.90 -12.50 -10.76
CA VAL A 39 11.34 -12.46 -10.48
C VAL A 39 11.70 -12.15 -9.03
N MET A 40 10.77 -11.59 -8.24
CA MET A 40 11.07 -11.08 -6.90
C MET A 40 10.32 -11.76 -5.76
N ASN A 41 9.36 -12.62 -6.04
CA ASN A 41 8.53 -13.26 -5.01
C ASN A 41 7.91 -12.26 -4.03
N LEU A 42 7.24 -11.24 -4.57
CA LEU A 42 6.61 -10.19 -3.77
C LEU A 42 5.37 -10.68 -3.02
N THR A 43 4.65 -11.62 -3.62
CA THR A 43 3.43 -12.20 -3.05
C THR A 43 3.25 -13.63 -3.55
N ALA A 44 2.60 -14.47 -2.74
CA ALA A 44 2.20 -15.81 -3.15
C ALA A 44 0.95 -15.79 -4.04
N ILE A 45 0.22 -14.68 -4.06
CA ILE A 45 -1.02 -14.55 -4.83
C ILE A 45 -0.69 -14.10 -6.24
N THR A 46 -1.01 -14.96 -7.22
CA THR A 46 -0.73 -14.70 -8.64
C THR A 46 -1.99 -14.47 -9.48
N ASP A 47 -3.16 -14.78 -8.93
CA ASP A 47 -4.43 -14.55 -9.62
C ASP A 47 -4.89 -13.10 -9.42
N PRO A 48 -5.19 -12.34 -10.50
CA PRO A 48 -5.59 -10.93 -10.37
C PRO A 48 -6.83 -10.71 -9.50
N GLU A 49 -7.86 -11.51 -9.63
CA GLU A 49 -9.09 -11.36 -8.83
C GLU A 49 -8.84 -11.65 -7.36
N GLU A 50 -8.04 -12.68 -7.08
CA GLU A 50 -7.65 -13.01 -5.72
C GLU A 50 -6.82 -11.89 -5.09
N ALA A 51 -5.93 -11.27 -5.84
CA ALA A 51 -5.13 -10.14 -5.38
C ALA A 51 -6.01 -8.94 -5.03
N VAL A 52 -7.04 -8.65 -5.82
CA VAL A 52 -7.99 -7.58 -5.51
C VAL A 52 -8.64 -7.84 -4.15
N ILE A 53 -9.12 -9.04 -3.92
CA ILE A 53 -9.83 -9.38 -2.68
C ILE A 53 -8.89 -9.44 -1.48
N LYS A 54 -7.80 -10.20 -1.59
CA LYS A 54 -6.92 -10.50 -0.45
C LYS A 54 -5.90 -9.41 -0.15
N HIS A 55 -5.53 -8.59 -1.14
CA HIS A 55 -4.58 -7.50 -0.93
C HIS A 55 -5.27 -6.15 -0.88
N PHE A 56 -5.99 -5.77 -1.93
CA PHE A 56 -6.52 -4.41 -2.01
C PHE A 56 -7.71 -4.21 -1.07
N VAL A 57 -8.74 -5.02 -1.20
CA VAL A 57 -9.94 -4.88 -0.35
C VAL A 57 -9.61 -5.08 1.12
N ASP A 58 -8.77 -6.06 1.42
CA ASP A 58 -8.32 -6.29 2.80
C ASP A 58 -7.62 -5.06 3.37
N SER A 59 -6.73 -4.43 2.58
CA SER A 59 -6.08 -3.18 3.01
C SER A 59 -7.08 -2.06 3.23
N LEU A 60 -8.11 -1.96 2.38
CA LEU A 60 -9.13 -0.93 2.49
C LEU A 60 -10.03 -1.09 3.72
N THR A 61 -10.12 -2.29 4.29
CA THR A 61 -10.86 -2.49 5.54
C THR A 61 -10.29 -1.65 6.68
N LEU A 62 -8.99 -1.34 6.63
CA LEU A 62 -8.35 -0.50 7.63
C LEU A 62 -8.90 0.93 7.63
N LEU A 63 -9.37 1.43 6.50
CA LEU A 63 -10.00 2.76 6.43
C LEU A 63 -11.26 2.84 7.28
N LYS A 64 -11.93 1.71 7.47
CA LYS A 64 -13.12 1.62 8.31
C LYS A 64 -12.79 1.36 9.77
N ALA A 65 -11.66 0.69 10.03
CA ALA A 65 -11.24 0.30 11.37
C ALA A 65 -10.38 1.38 12.06
N LEU A 66 -9.64 2.17 11.28
CA LEU A 66 -8.73 3.18 11.80
C LEU A 66 -9.27 4.59 11.55
N GLU A 67 -9.20 5.42 12.57
CA GLU A 67 -9.45 6.83 12.43
C GLU A 67 -8.13 7.52 12.08
N ILE A 68 -7.95 7.86 10.80
CA ILE A 68 -6.75 8.51 10.31
C ILE A 68 -7.02 9.99 10.12
N LYS A 69 -6.35 10.82 10.89
CA LYS A 69 -6.51 12.27 10.84
C LYS A 69 -6.06 12.81 9.48
N LYS A 70 -6.61 13.96 9.10
CA LYS A 70 -6.18 14.66 7.89
C LYS A 70 -4.69 14.98 7.98
N ASN A 71 -3.97 14.70 6.88
CA ASN A 71 -2.52 14.91 6.77
C ASN A 71 -1.69 14.10 7.78
N ALA A 72 -2.23 12.99 8.28
CA ALA A 72 -1.52 12.13 9.23
C ALA A 72 -0.22 11.60 8.65
N LYS A 73 0.78 11.45 9.51
CA LYS A 73 2.04 10.77 9.18
C LYS A 73 1.87 9.30 9.49
N VAL A 74 1.98 8.47 8.45
CA VAL A 74 1.76 7.02 8.52
C VAL A 74 3.04 6.29 8.14
N ILE A 75 3.44 5.32 8.93
CA ILE A 75 4.52 4.42 8.59
C ILE A 75 3.98 3.00 8.42
N ASP A 76 4.36 2.35 7.31
CA ASP A 76 4.04 0.95 7.05
C ASP A 76 5.31 0.13 7.28
N VAL A 77 5.34 -0.61 8.38
CA VAL A 77 6.51 -1.36 8.83
C VAL A 77 6.52 -2.75 8.24
N GLY A 78 7.62 -3.10 7.54
CA GLY A 78 7.69 -4.37 6.84
C GLY A 78 6.70 -4.40 5.68
N THR A 79 6.69 -3.34 4.89
CA THR A 79 5.64 -3.11 3.88
C THR A 79 5.58 -4.17 2.78
N GLY A 80 6.69 -4.87 2.51
CA GLY A 80 6.73 -5.94 1.51
C GLY A 80 6.33 -5.46 0.12
N ALA A 81 5.23 -6.00 -0.39
CA ALA A 81 4.68 -5.61 -1.70
C ALA A 81 3.88 -4.29 -1.65
N GLY A 82 3.88 -3.58 -0.52
CA GLY A 82 3.25 -2.29 -0.36
C GLY A 82 1.93 -2.29 0.40
N PHE A 83 1.61 -3.39 1.08
CA PHE A 83 0.34 -3.54 1.79
C PHE A 83 0.53 -3.42 3.30
N PRO A 84 -0.34 -2.68 3.99
CA PRO A 84 -1.49 -1.93 3.47
C PRO A 84 -1.16 -0.48 3.05
N GLY A 85 0.08 -0.05 3.12
CA GLY A 85 0.47 1.35 2.98
C GLY A 85 0.05 2.01 1.67
N ILE A 86 0.42 1.44 0.52
CA ILE A 86 0.10 2.05 -0.77
C ILE A 86 -1.41 2.13 -1.02
N PRO A 87 -2.21 1.07 -0.78
CA PRO A 87 -3.66 1.21 -0.87
C PRO A 87 -4.24 2.33 -0.02
N LEU A 88 -3.74 2.52 1.20
CA LEU A 88 -4.20 3.61 2.07
C LEU A 88 -3.87 4.97 1.45
N LYS A 89 -2.67 5.13 0.88
CA LYS A 89 -2.26 6.39 0.24
C LYS A 89 -3.09 6.69 -1.00
N ILE A 90 -3.43 5.69 -1.79
CA ILE A 90 -4.31 5.86 -2.95
C ILE A 90 -5.65 6.44 -2.51
N MET A 91 -6.24 5.89 -1.45
CA MET A 91 -7.55 6.32 -0.96
C MET A 91 -7.48 7.61 -0.16
N ARG A 92 -6.36 7.90 0.47
CA ARG A 92 -6.12 9.08 1.30
C ARG A 92 -4.86 9.80 0.84
N PRO A 93 -4.94 10.53 -0.30
CA PRO A 93 -3.75 11.22 -0.84
C PRO A 93 -3.18 12.28 0.09
N ASP A 94 -3.93 12.71 1.10
CA ASP A 94 -3.49 13.69 2.09
C ASP A 94 -2.46 13.14 3.09
N ILE A 95 -2.42 11.83 3.32
CA ILE A 95 -1.48 11.27 4.31
C ILE A 95 -0.03 11.35 3.83
N GLU A 96 0.88 11.48 4.78
CA GLU A 96 2.32 11.41 4.51
C GLU A 96 2.78 9.98 4.82
N LEU A 97 2.97 9.18 3.78
CA LEU A 97 3.28 7.75 3.92
C LEU A 97 4.78 7.50 3.84
N THR A 98 5.27 6.75 4.81
CA THR A 98 6.62 6.20 4.81
C THR A 98 6.54 4.68 4.73
N LEU A 99 7.28 4.10 3.80
CA LEU A 99 7.36 2.66 3.58
C LEU A 99 8.70 2.16 4.10
N LEU A 100 8.68 1.24 5.05
CA LEU A 100 9.88 0.69 5.66
C LEU A 100 9.97 -0.81 5.37
N ASP A 101 11.13 -1.23 4.87
CA ASP A 101 11.39 -2.65 4.64
C ASP A 101 12.88 -2.96 4.82
N SER A 102 13.16 -4.21 5.16
CA SER A 102 14.53 -4.69 5.33
C SER A 102 15.20 -5.06 4.01
N LEU A 103 14.44 -5.19 2.91
CA LEU A 103 14.98 -5.53 1.60
C LEU A 103 14.86 -4.35 0.64
N ASN A 104 16.00 -3.80 0.26
CA ASN A 104 16.05 -2.63 -0.63
C ASN A 104 15.39 -2.88 -1.99
N LYS A 105 15.49 -4.09 -2.52
CA LYS A 105 14.88 -4.40 -3.83
C LYS A 105 13.35 -4.29 -3.80
N ARG A 106 12.71 -4.53 -2.65
CA ARG A 106 11.28 -4.28 -2.49
C ARG A 106 10.97 -2.79 -2.54
N LEU A 107 11.80 -1.97 -1.89
CA LEU A 107 11.64 -0.52 -1.91
C LEU A 107 11.85 0.06 -3.30
N VAL A 108 12.77 -0.50 -4.09
CA VAL A 108 12.96 -0.11 -5.49
C VAL A 108 11.68 -0.37 -6.29
N PHE A 109 11.06 -1.54 -6.11
CA PHE A 109 9.78 -1.87 -6.73
C PHE A 109 8.70 -0.87 -6.31
N LEU A 110 8.61 -0.58 -5.01
CA LEU A 110 7.58 0.32 -4.49
C LEU A 110 7.73 1.75 -5.00
N ARG A 111 8.97 2.24 -5.16
CA ARG A 111 9.21 3.55 -5.79
C ARG A 111 8.74 3.56 -7.24
N GLU A 112 8.96 2.47 -7.97
CA GLU A 112 8.48 2.33 -9.34
C GLU A 112 6.95 2.41 -9.39
N VAL A 113 6.27 1.72 -8.47
CA VAL A 113 4.81 1.79 -8.36
C VAL A 113 4.35 3.21 -8.07
N CYS A 114 4.95 3.86 -7.08
CA CYS A 114 4.57 5.22 -6.67
C CYS A 114 4.75 6.20 -7.82
N ASP A 115 5.84 6.10 -8.56
CA ASP A 115 6.08 6.94 -9.74
C ASP A 115 5.03 6.69 -10.82
N ALA A 116 4.70 5.42 -11.06
CA ALA A 116 3.73 5.05 -12.10
C ALA A 116 2.31 5.54 -11.80
N ILE A 117 1.92 5.56 -10.53
CA ILE A 117 0.56 5.99 -10.14
C ILE A 117 0.50 7.43 -9.63
N GLY A 118 1.63 8.11 -9.61
CA GLY A 118 1.66 9.54 -9.29
C GLY A 118 1.47 9.88 -7.83
N ILE A 119 1.95 9.03 -6.91
CA ILE A 119 1.92 9.32 -5.48
C ILE A 119 3.33 9.54 -4.94
N GLU A 120 3.44 10.38 -3.92
CA GLU A 120 4.71 10.63 -3.24
C GLU A 120 4.76 9.87 -1.92
N THR A 121 5.86 9.15 -1.69
CA THR A 121 6.10 8.43 -0.45
C THR A 121 7.57 8.56 -0.07
N GLU A 122 7.86 8.34 1.20
CA GLU A 122 9.23 8.15 1.64
C GLU A 122 9.50 6.66 1.84
N THR A 123 10.74 6.25 1.62
CA THR A 123 11.16 4.87 1.83
C THR A 123 12.33 4.83 2.79
N ILE A 124 12.31 3.86 3.70
CA ILE A 124 13.38 3.64 4.67
C ILE A 124 13.81 2.18 4.59
N HIS A 125 15.10 1.97 4.30
CA HIS A 125 15.71 0.63 4.27
C HIS A 125 16.30 0.32 5.64
N LYS A 126 15.50 -0.34 6.49
CA LYS A 126 15.91 -0.77 7.83
C LYS A 126 15.09 -1.98 8.25
N ARG A 127 15.60 -2.72 9.23
CA ARG A 127 14.81 -3.72 9.93
C ARG A 127 13.87 -3.01 10.91
N ALA A 128 12.72 -3.62 11.17
CA ALA A 128 11.72 -3.05 12.08
C ALA A 128 12.29 -2.76 13.47
N GLU A 129 13.09 -3.68 14.02
CA GLU A 129 13.70 -3.50 15.35
C GLU A 129 14.73 -2.37 15.39
N GLU A 130 15.46 -2.14 14.28
CA GLU A 130 16.39 -1.02 14.17
C GLU A 130 15.64 0.30 14.12
N ALA A 131 14.55 0.34 13.37
CA ALA A 131 13.69 1.52 13.26
C ALA A 131 13.10 1.89 14.63
N GLY A 132 12.67 0.90 15.40
CA GLY A 132 12.13 1.11 16.74
C GLY A 132 13.13 1.70 17.72
N LYS A 133 14.43 1.52 17.47
CA LYS A 133 15.51 2.07 18.30
C LYS A 133 16.00 3.43 17.79
N ASP A 134 15.63 3.83 16.58
CA ASP A 134 16.05 5.10 15.99
C ASP A 134 15.25 6.25 16.60
N THR A 135 15.91 7.11 17.37
CA THR A 135 15.26 8.22 18.05
C THR A 135 14.62 9.22 17.09
N LYS A 136 15.12 9.31 15.85
CA LYS A 136 14.54 10.18 14.82
C LYS A 136 13.20 9.65 14.30
N LEU A 137 13.00 8.32 14.34
CA LEU A 137 11.79 7.67 13.86
C LEU A 137 10.77 7.44 14.97
N ARG A 138 11.24 7.29 16.22
CA ARG A 138 10.34 7.07 17.35
C ARG A 138 9.42 8.26 17.54
N GLU A 139 8.13 7.97 17.72
CA GLU A 139 7.11 9.00 17.98
C GLU A 139 6.98 10.06 16.88
N SER A 140 7.50 9.77 15.66
CA SER A 140 7.41 10.68 14.51
C SER A 140 6.17 10.45 13.66
N PHE A 141 5.39 9.41 13.97
CA PHE A 141 4.23 9.02 13.16
C PHE A 141 2.96 8.99 13.99
N ASP A 142 1.85 9.35 13.34
CA ASP A 142 0.53 9.31 13.96
C ASP A 142 -0.08 7.91 13.93
N VAL A 143 0.25 7.12 12.89
CA VAL A 143 -0.26 5.76 12.68
C VAL A 143 0.88 4.87 12.21
N ALA A 144 0.93 3.66 12.75
CA ALA A 144 1.84 2.62 12.29
C ALA A 144 1.03 1.41 11.84
N THR A 145 1.33 0.89 10.65
CA THR A 145 0.73 -0.33 10.11
C THR A 145 1.82 -1.37 9.86
N ALA A 146 1.40 -2.61 9.72
CA ALA A 146 2.34 -3.71 9.46
C ALA A 146 1.69 -4.82 8.63
#